data_3e8b90ea25c4ae49e938d7e82728795a
#
_entry.id   3e8b90ea25c4ae49e938d7e82728795a
#
_cell.length_a   1.000
_cell.length_b   1.000
_cell.length_c   1.000
_cell.angle_alpha   90.00
_cell.angle_beta   90.00
_cell.angle_gamma   90.00
#
_symmetry.space_group_name_H-M   'P 1'
#
loop_
_entity.id
_entity.type
_entity.pdbx_description
1 polymer ?
#
loop_
_entity_poly.entity_id
_entity_poly.type
_entity_poly.pdbx_seq_one_letter_code
_entity_poly.pdbx_strand_id
1 'polypeptide(L)'
;MKKFFMMLMAAALTTPALADESKVKSWNSYDSMGCMMLRECTKDVRQAKTWMSFGEQHEANKDEITDILTSLNQIGVNVYIGDDKYFAFNTRGLYYVNGNDMFFNEKYISSPTMLIKVLRHEGWHTAQDCMAGTLDNTFTAIILQPKEIPDWIKDGAKRTYPPSASPYESEAMYAAFSDTMTRDALKVCASPKRMWEVYKPTPLTKKWLMEQGFISK
;
A
#
# COMPACT_ATOMS: atom_id res chain seq x y z
N MET A 1 -49.27 13.49 17.10
CA MET A 1 -48.48 14.57 16.51
C MET A 1 -47.01 14.31 16.91
N LYS A 2 -46.24 13.72 16.02
CA LYS A 2 -44.80 13.42 16.24
C LYS A 2 -43.99 14.58 15.66
N LYS A 3 -43.32 15.35 16.53
CA LYS A 3 -42.43 16.43 16.13
C LYS A 3 -41.10 15.81 15.59
N PHE A 4 -40.85 15.96 14.29
CA PHE A 4 -39.57 15.68 13.65
C PHE A 4 -38.57 16.79 14.04
N PHE A 5 -37.54 16.43 14.78
CA PHE A 5 -36.40 17.29 15.03
C PHE A 5 -35.41 17.11 13.87
N MET A 6 -35.35 18.11 12.99
CA MET A 6 -34.42 18.17 11.87
C MET A 6 -33.10 18.72 12.42
N MET A 7 -32.14 17.84 12.63
CA MET A 7 -30.79 18.20 13.06
C MET A 7 -30.00 18.65 11.84
N LEU A 8 -29.83 19.97 11.67
CA LEU A 8 -28.90 20.54 10.70
C LEU A 8 -27.47 20.19 11.13
N MET A 9 -26.82 19.26 10.42
CA MET A 9 -25.37 19.11 10.49
C MET A 9 -24.74 20.25 9.67
N ALA A 10 -24.22 21.25 10.36
CA ALA A 10 -23.30 22.19 9.77
C ALA A 10 -21.99 21.46 9.45
N ALA A 11 -21.73 21.22 8.16
CA ALA A 11 -20.43 20.78 7.69
C ALA A 11 -19.44 21.94 7.92
N ALA A 12 -18.72 21.89 9.03
CA ALA A 12 -17.56 22.74 9.23
C ALA A 12 -16.50 22.29 8.20
N LEU A 13 -16.29 23.11 7.17
CA LEU A 13 -15.12 23.05 6.31
C LEU A 13 -13.90 23.43 7.18
N THR A 14 -13.36 22.45 7.90
CA THR A 14 -12.07 22.61 8.54
C THR A 14 -11.02 22.57 7.44
N THR A 15 -10.49 23.75 7.07
CA THR A 15 -9.20 23.81 6.38
C THR A 15 -8.21 22.96 7.19
N PRO A 16 -7.48 22.02 6.56
CA PRO A 16 -6.46 21.29 7.29
C PRO A 16 -5.50 22.31 7.90
N ALA A 17 -5.42 22.34 9.22
CA ALA A 17 -4.44 23.15 9.92
C ALA A 17 -3.07 22.65 9.42
N LEU A 18 -2.28 23.57 8.84
CA LEU A 18 -0.90 23.29 8.49
C LEU A 18 -0.20 22.85 9.78
N ALA A 19 0.20 21.58 9.84
CA ALA A 19 0.88 21.07 11.01
C ALA A 19 2.17 21.87 11.22
N ASP A 20 2.39 22.31 12.43
CA ASP A 20 3.59 23.04 12.83
C ASP A 20 4.80 22.13 12.71
N GLU A 21 5.63 22.35 11.69
CA GLU A 21 6.81 21.53 11.40
C GLU A 21 7.83 21.49 12.56
N SER A 22 7.81 22.47 13.45
CA SER A 22 8.66 22.46 14.64
C SER A 22 8.32 21.29 15.57
N LYS A 23 7.05 20.82 15.53
CA LYS A 23 6.57 19.66 16.30
C LYS A 23 7.00 18.33 15.72
N VAL A 24 7.14 18.23 14.40
CA VAL A 24 7.54 16.97 13.72
C VAL A 24 8.90 16.48 14.21
N LYS A 25 9.84 17.38 14.48
CA LYS A 25 11.18 17.02 14.98
C LYS A 25 11.19 16.48 16.41
N SER A 26 10.14 16.73 17.19
CA SER A 26 10.00 16.25 18.57
C SER A 26 9.16 14.96 18.66
N TRP A 27 8.53 14.54 17.57
CA TRP A 27 7.72 13.33 17.54
C TRP A 27 8.58 12.08 17.50
N ASN A 28 8.09 11.02 18.13
CA ASN A 28 8.66 9.69 17.90
C ASN A 28 8.34 9.24 16.45
N SER A 29 9.04 8.23 15.96
CA SER A 29 8.88 7.77 14.58
C SER A 29 7.47 7.30 14.22
N TYR A 30 6.68 6.85 15.18
CA TYR A 30 5.28 6.45 14.97
C TYR A 30 4.37 7.66 14.80
N ASP A 31 4.58 8.72 15.59
CA ASP A 31 3.79 9.94 15.48
C ASP A 31 4.08 10.66 14.16
N SER A 32 5.34 10.70 13.75
CA SER A 32 5.75 11.28 12.47
C SER A 32 5.13 10.51 11.28
N MET A 33 5.14 9.18 11.34
CA MET A 33 4.53 8.35 10.32
C MET A 33 3.02 8.52 10.28
N GLY A 34 2.35 8.58 11.43
CA GLY A 34 0.92 8.87 11.54
C GLY A 34 0.55 10.22 10.93
N CYS A 35 1.32 11.26 11.23
CA CYS A 35 1.15 12.59 10.66
C CYS A 35 1.24 12.59 9.11
N MET A 36 2.20 11.84 8.55
CA MET A 36 2.34 11.67 7.09
C MET A 36 1.13 10.92 6.50
N MET A 37 0.76 9.78 7.08
CA MET A 37 -0.37 8.96 6.60
C MET A 37 -1.70 9.70 6.64
N LEU A 38 -1.93 10.52 7.68
CA LEU A 38 -3.13 11.36 7.82
C LEU A 38 -3.04 12.66 7.02
N ARG A 39 -1.92 12.90 6.31
CA ARG A 39 -1.67 14.12 5.53
C ARG A 39 -1.71 15.41 6.37
N GLU A 40 -1.39 15.31 7.63
CA GLU A 40 -1.35 16.45 8.55
C GLU A 40 0.00 17.18 8.54
N CYS A 41 1.08 16.51 8.08
CA CYS A 41 2.42 17.08 7.92
C CYS A 41 2.95 16.80 6.50
N THR A 42 2.50 17.59 5.55
CA THR A 42 2.66 17.29 4.11
C THR A 42 3.70 18.13 3.37
N LYS A 43 4.38 19.08 4.02
CA LYS A 43 5.28 20.02 3.32
C LYS A 43 6.43 19.32 2.58
N ASP A 44 6.97 18.24 3.18
CA ASP A 44 8.06 17.45 2.60
C ASP A 44 7.56 16.11 2.04
N VAL A 45 6.26 16.04 1.71
CA VAL A 45 5.63 14.87 1.08
C VAL A 45 5.10 15.30 -0.28
N ARG A 46 5.60 14.70 -1.34
CA ARG A 46 5.21 15.02 -2.71
C ARG A 46 4.57 13.81 -3.41
N GLN A 47 3.57 14.05 -4.23
CA GLN A 47 2.92 13.00 -5.00
C GLN A 47 3.81 12.54 -6.17
N ALA A 48 3.96 11.24 -6.34
CA ALA A 48 4.63 10.64 -7.48
C ALA A 48 3.59 10.20 -8.52
N LYS A 49 3.48 10.96 -9.62
CA LYS A 49 2.51 10.70 -10.70
C LYS A 49 3.09 9.96 -11.89
N THR A 50 4.39 10.08 -12.09
CA THR A 50 5.12 9.47 -13.21
C THR A 50 6.43 8.88 -12.71
N TRP A 51 7.07 8.05 -13.52
CA TRP A 51 8.41 7.52 -13.18
C TRP A 51 9.43 8.64 -12.93
N MET A 52 9.32 9.77 -13.63
CA MET A 52 10.18 10.96 -13.45
C MET A 52 10.08 11.56 -12.04
N SER A 53 8.98 11.33 -11.33
CA SER A 53 8.83 11.78 -9.93
C SER A 53 9.87 11.16 -9.00
N PHE A 54 10.46 10.02 -9.37
CA PHE A 54 11.51 9.34 -8.64
C PHE A 54 12.93 9.77 -9.07
N GLY A 55 13.07 10.44 -10.22
CA GLY A 55 14.31 10.94 -10.78
C GLY A 55 14.80 10.17 -12.02
N GLU A 56 15.61 10.84 -12.85
CA GLU A 56 16.10 10.32 -14.12
C GLU A 56 16.96 9.05 -14.00
N GLN A 57 17.60 8.83 -12.85
CA GLN A 57 18.39 7.63 -12.58
C GLN A 57 17.58 6.32 -12.67
N HIS A 58 16.24 6.42 -12.72
CA HIS A 58 15.32 5.27 -12.83
C HIS A 58 14.88 4.96 -14.27
N GLU A 59 15.46 5.61 -15.28
CA GLU A 59 15.07 5.42 -16.68
C GLU A 59 15.10 3.96 -17.14
N ALA A 60 16.06 3.18 -16.65
CA ALA A 60 16.15 1.76 -16.97
C ALA A 60 14.92 0.93 -16.52
N ASN A 61 14.19 1.41 -15.51
CA ASN A 61 12.99 0.78 -14.96
C ASN A 61 11.71 1.52 -15.33
N LYS A 62 11.77 2.53 -16.22
CA LYS A 62 10.67 3.45 -16.50
C LYS A 62 9.36 2.75 -16.90
N ASP A 63 9.46 1.72 -17.72
CA ASP A 63 8.29 1.01 -18.24
C ASP A 63 7.58 0.25 -17.13
N GLU A 64 8.32 -0.44 -16.27
CA GLU A 64 7.75 -1.13 -15.12
C GLU A 64 7.16 -0.17 -14.09
N ILE A 65 7.87 0.91 -13.76
CA ILE A 65 7.37 1.95 -12.85
C ILE A 65 6.09 2.57 -13.40
N THR A 66 6.06 2.87 -14.71
CA THR A 66 4.90 3.45 -15.39
C THR A 66 3.70 2.49 -15.35
N ASP A 67 3.90 1.22 -15.65
CA ASP A 67 2.86 0.19 -15.61
C ASP A 67 2.23 0.07 -14.22
N ILE A 68 3.08 0.02 -13.18
CA ILE A 68 2.62 -0.07 -11.79
C ILE A 68 1.86 1.20 -11.37
N LEU A 69 2.44 2.39 -11.61
CA LEU A 69 1.78 3.66 -11.27
C LEU A 69 0.45 3.84 -12.01
N THR A 70 0.37 3.42 -13.28
CA THR A 70 -0.86 3.47 -14.06
C THR A 70 -1.94 2.60 -13.43
N SER A 71 -1.61 1.36 -13.07
CA SER A 71 -2.57 0.45 -12.43
C SER A 71 -3.00 0.96 -11.05
N LEU A 72 -2.07 1.46 -10.23
CA LEU A 72 -2.37 2.06 -8.93
C LEU A 72 -3.32 3.26 -9.07
N ASN A 73 -3.05 4.16 -10.01
CA ASN A 73 -3.91 5.32 -10.26
C ASN A 73 -5.31 4.93 -10.72
N GLN A 74 -5.44 3.91 -11.58
CA GLN A 74 -6.73 3.40 -12.07
C GLN A 74 -7.62 2.87 -10.94
N ILE A 75 -7.02 2.30 -9.88
CA ILE A 75 -7.76 1.77 -8.73
C ILE A 75 -7.87 2.78 -7.57
N GLY A 76 -7.41 4.02 -7.76
CA GLY A 76 -7.56 5.09 -6.77
C GLY A 76 -6.47 5.13 -5.70
N VAL A 77 -5.36 4.40 -5.88
CA VAL A 77 -4.22 4.45 -4.96
C VAL A 77 -3.30 5.61 -5.31
N ASN A 78 -3.04 6.49 -4.36
CA ASN A 78 -2.09 7.57 -4.53
C ASN A 78 -0.69 7.15 -4.09
N VAL A 79 0.31 7.64 -4.78
CA VAL A 79 1.72 7.36 -4.48
C VAL A 79 2.42 8.64 -4.04
N TYR A 80 3.14 8.58 -2.93
CA TYR A 80 3.84 9.71 -2.34
C TYR A 80 5.30 9.37 -2.05
N ILE A 81 6.13 10.40 -2.06
CA ILE A 81 7.53 10.35 -1.62
C ILE A 81 7.65 11.30 -0.44
N GLY A 82 8.12 10.80 0.69
CA GLY A 82 8.31 11.56 1.92
C GLY A 82 9.75 11.53 2.42
N ASP A 83 10.11 12.57 3.18
CA ASP A 83 11.40 12.66 3.85
C ASP A 83 11.57 11.56 4.91
N ASP A 84 12.81 11.08 5.12
CA ASP A 84 13.18 10.02 6.07
C ASP A 84 12.65 10.26 7.51
N LYS A 85 12.51 11.51 7.90
CA LYS A 85 12.00 11.90 9.24
C LYS A 85 10.57 11.41 9.53
N TYR A 86 9.78 11.13 8.50
CA TYR A 86 8.41 10.63 8.63
C TYR A 86 8.33 9.10 8.75
N PHE A 87 9.42 8.40 8.53
CA PHE A 87 9.44 6.95 8.53
C PHE A 87 10.05 6.38 9.81
N ALA A 88 9.51 5.28 10.30
CA ALA A 88 10.16 4.50 11.34
C ALA A 88 11.52 3.97 10.87
N PHE A 89 12.38 3.65 11.81
CA PHE A 89 13.74 3.19 11.51
C PHE A 89 13.73 2.03 10.50
N ASN A 90 14.53 2.17 9.44
CA ASN A 90 14.65 1.21 8.33
C ASN A 90 13.38 1.00 7.46
N THR A 91 12.30 1.76 7.65
CA THR A 91 11.13 1.70 6.77
C THR A 91 11.46 2.35 5.42
N ARG A 92 11.32 1.59 4.35
CA ARG A 92 11.66 2.00 2.98
C ARG A 92 10.44 2.43 2.18
N GLY A 93 9.31 1.82 2.46
CA GLY A 93 8.00 2.09 1.89
C GLY A 93 6.92 1.68 2.85
N LEU A 94 5.70 2.06 2.55
CA LEU A 94 4.51 1.73 3.32
C LEU A 94 3.29 1.83 2.41
N TYR A 95 2.45 0.79 2.39
CA TYR A 95 1.09 0.89 1.89
C TYR A 95 0.11 1.08 3.05
N TYR A 96 -0.61 2.20 3.03
CA TYR A 96 -1.60 2.54 4.04
C TYR A 96 -3.01 2.19 3.55
N VAL A 97 -3.50 1.02 3.97
CA VAL A 97 -4.79 0.42 3.54
C VAL A 97 -5.97 1.38 3.75
N ASN A 98 -6.05 2.04 4.93
CA ASN A 98 -7.20 2.90 5.25
C ASN A 98 -7.31 4.16 4.38
N GLY A 99 -6.22 4.58 3.76
CA GLY A 99 -6.18 5.78 2.92
C GLY A 99 -6.01 5.48 1.44
N ASN A 100 -5.75 4.23 1.08
CA ASN A 100 -5.33 3.83 -0.28
C ASN A 100 -4.14 4.66 -0.76
N ASP A 101 -3.17 4.85 0.14
CA ASP A 101 -1.99 5.67 -0.11
C ASP A 101 -0.72 4.82 0.05
N MET A 102 0.21 5.00 -0.86
CA MET A 102 1.52 4.36 -0.84
C MET A 102 2.60 5.42 -0.62
N PHE A 103 3.49 5.20 0.32
CA PHE A 103 4.54 6.15 0.67
C PHE A 103 5.92 5.52 0.49
N PHE A 104 6.83 6.28 -0.12
CA PHE A 104 8.23 5.91 -0.33
C PHE A 104 9.14 6.81 0.47
N ASN A 105 10.08 6.23 1.20
CA ASN A 105 11.10 6.96 1.91
C ASN A 105 12.18 7.44 0.93
N GLU A 106 12.31 8.77 0.75
CA GLU A 106 13.22 9.39 -0.20
C GLU A 106 14.68 8.95 -0.05
N LYS A 107 15.11 8.67 1.17
CA LYS A 107 16.46 8.18 1.49
C LYS A 107 16.82 6.89 0.74
N TYR A 108 15.87 6.00 0.53
CA TYR A 108 16.13 4.67 -0.05
C TYR A 108 15.82 4.59 -1.54
N ILE A 109 15.00 5.50 -2.08
CA ILE A 109 14.59 5.46 -3.49
C ILE A 109 15.60 6.04 -4.47
N SER A 110 16.72 6.60 -4.01
CA SER A 110 17.81 7.08 -4.87
C SER A 110 18.47 5.95 -5.67
N SER A 111 18.44 4.72 -5.14
CA SER A 111 18.95 3.53 -5.82
C SER A 111 17.88 2.91 -6.72
N PRO A 112 18.13 2.76 -8.05
CA PRO A 112 17.17 2.11 -8.97
C PRO A 112 16.76 0.70 -8.54
N THR A 113 17.71 -0.11 -8.10
CA THR A 113 17.45 -1.46 -7.60
C THR A 113 16.61 -1.46 -6.32
N MET A 114 16.81 -0.48 -5.44
CA MET A 114 16.04 -0.40 -4.21
C MET A 114 14.62 0.09 -4.50
N LEU A 115 14.46 1.16 -5.28
CA LEU A 115 13.14 1.67 -5.65
C LEU A 115 12.26 0.57 -6.24
N ILE A 116 12.76 -0.16 -7.25
CA ILE A 116 11.94 -1.15 -7.92
C ILE A 116 11.51 -2.29 -6.99
N LYS A 117 12.39 -2.73 -6.07
CA LYS A 117 12.05 -3.74 -5.07
C LYS A 117 11.00 -3.24 -4.08
N VAL A 118 11.13 -2.01 -3.62
CA VAL A 118 10.13 -1.43 -2.69
C VAL A 118 8.80 -1.20 -3.41
N LEU A 119 8.82 -0.71 -4.66
CA LEU A 119 7.60 -0.52 -5.45
C LEU A 119 6.86 -1.83 -5.70
N ARG A 120 7.58 -2.91 -5.99
CA ARG A 120 6.99 -4.25 -6.13
C ARG A 120 6.41 -4.76 -4.80
N HIS A 121 7.12 -4.54 -3.70
CA HIS A 121 6.70 -4.95 -2.35
C HIS A 121 5.41 -4.24 -1.93
N GLU A 122 5.40 -2.91 -1.93
CA GLU A 122 4.22 -2.13 -1.53
C GLU A 122 3.06 -2.30 -2.51
N GLY A 123 3.35 -2.41 -3.80
CA GLY A 123 2.35 -2.73 -4.82
C GLY A 123 1.72 -4.12 -4.62
N TRP A 124 2.46 -5.07 -4.06
CA TRP A 124 1.89 -6.38 -3.69
C TRP A 124 0.91 -6.27 -2.53
N HIS A 125 1.16 -5.43 -1.54
CA HIS A 125 0.19 -5.14 -0.48
C HIS A 125 -1.10 -4.53 -1.03
N THR A 126 -1.02 -3.68 -2.06
CA THR A 126 -2.22 -3.22 -2.77
C THR A 126 -2.96 -4.37 -3.47
N ALA A 127 -2.25 -5.31 -4.09
CA ALA A 127 -2.88 -6.49 -4.68
C ALA A 127 -3.54 -7.39 -3.62
N GLN A 128 -2.96 -7.52 -2.43
CA GLN A 128 -3.54 -8.23 -1.29
C GLN A 128 -4.83 -7.56 -0.79
N ASP A 129 -4.88 -6.23 -0.82
CA ASP A 129 -6.08 -5.46 -0.52
C ASP A 129 -7.18 -5.70 -1.57
N CYS A 130 -6.86 -5.61 -2.86
CA CYS A 130 -7.77 -5.99 -3.95
C CYS A 130 -8.29 -7.44 -3.81
N MET A 131 -7.46 -8.37 -3.37
CA MET A 131 -7.84 -9.76 -3.16
C MET A 131 -8.85 -9.92 -2.02
N ALA A 132 -8.88 -8.98 -1.08
CA ALA A 132 -9.86 -8.94 0.02
C ALA A 132 -11.26 -8.48 -0.43
N GLY A 133 -11.41 -8.03 -1.67
CA GLY A 133 -12.71 -7.70 -2.28
C GLY A 133 -12.84 -6.28 -2.76
N THR A 134 -12.54 -5.30 -1.94
CA THR A 134 -12.57 -3.87 -2.28
C THR A 134 -11.47 -3.14 -1.52
N LEU A 135 -10.98 -2.05 -2.09
CA LEU A 135 -10.01 -1.16 -1.43
C LEU A 135 -10.65 -0.27 -0.34
N ASP A 136 -11.97 -0.37 -0.13
CA ASP A 136 -12.66 0.42 0.90
C ASP A 136 -12.69 -0.29 2.27
N ASN A 137 -12.22 -1.53 2.34
CA ASN A 137 -12.12 -2.26 3.59
C ASN A 137 -10.70 -2.16 4.17
N THR A 138 -10.53 -2.52 5.43
CA THR A 138 -9.24 -2.48 6.14
C THR A 138 -8.56 -3.86 6.20
N PHE A 139 -9.02 -4.81 5.40
CA PHE A 139 -8.53 -6.18 5.38
C PHE A 139 -7.66 -6.43 4.15
N THR A 140 -6.55 -7.11 4.35
CA THR A 140 -5.69 -7.61 3.28
C THR A 140 -5.77 -9.13 3.24
N ALA A 141 -5.78 -9.72 2.05
CA ALA A 141 -5.92 -11.16 1.86
C ALA A 141 -4.65 -11.78 1.29
N ILE A 142 -4.36 -13.02 1.68
CA ILE A 142 -3.25 -13.81 1.13
C ILE A 142 -3.64 -14.26 -0.28
N ILE A 143 -2.75 -14.02 -1.25
CA ILE A 143 -2.95 -14.38 -2.67
C ILE A 143 -2.33 -15.75 -2.99
N LEU A 144 -1.08 -15.97 -2.56
CA LEU A 144 -0.30 -17.16 -2.92
C LEU A 144 -0.53 -18.31 -1.92
N GLN A 145 -0.46 -19.54 -2.43
CA GLN A 145 -0.41 -20.68 -1.51
C GLN A 145 0.95 -20.71 -0.80
N PRO A 146 1.04 -21.06 0.49
CA PRO A 146 2.31 -21.05 1.23
C PRO A 146 3.43 -21.87 0.60
N LYS A 147 3.09 -22.90 -0.20
CA LYS A 147 4.05 -23.74 -0.93
C LYS A 147 4.68 -23.05 -2.14
N GLU A 148 4.08 -21.96 -2.63
CA GLU A 148 4.56 -21.20 -3.78
C GLU A 148 5.67 -20.22 -3.38
N ILE A 149 5.80 -19.94 -2.08
CA ILE A 149 6.81 -19.03 -1.53
C ILE A 149 8.00 -19.84 -1.05
N PRO A 150 9.23 -19.54 -1.53
CA PRO A 150 10.44 -20.20 -1.07
C PRO A 150 10.66 -20.11 0.44
N ASP A 151 11.19 -21.17 1.06
CA ASP A 151 11.36 -21.22 2.51
C ASP A 151 12.28 -20.11 3.04
N TRP A 152 13.36 -19.78 2.31
CA TRP A 152 14.27 -18.71 2.72
C TRP A 152 13.60 -17.33 2.79
N ILE A 153 12.57 -17.07 1.95
CA ILE A 153 11.73 -15.86 2.03
C ILE A 153 10.87 -15.90 3.29
N LYS A 154 10.17 -17.02 3.52
CA LYS A 154 9.31 -17.20 4.72
C LYS A 154 10.11 -17.06 6.01
N ASP A 155 11.31 -17.62 6.03
CA ASP A 155 12.19 -17.52 7.19
C ASP A 155 12.77 -16.10 7.36
N GLY A 156 13.01 -15.39 6.26
CA GLY A 156 13.35 -13.97 6.29
C GLY A 156 12.23 -13.12 6.90
N ALA A 157 11.00 -13.31 6.43
CA ALA A 157 9.83 -12.60 6.94
C ALA A 157 9.57 -12.88 8.42
N LYS A 158 9.67 -14.15 8.87
CA LYS A 158 9.51 -14.51 10.30
C LYS A 158 10.54 -13.86 11.22
N ARG A 159 11.75 -13.59 10.71
CA ARG A 159 12.79 -12.90 11.50
C ARG A 159 12.59 -11.39 11.59
N THR A 160 11.87 -10.83 10.61
CA THR A 160 11.73 -9.38 10.45
C THR A 160 10.41 -8.85 10.97
N TYR A 161 9.33 -9.64 10.85
CA TYR A 161 7.97 -9.20 11.12
C TYR A 161 7.30 -10.03 12.20
N PRO A 162 6.28 -9.46 12.89
CA PRO A 162 5.46 -10.21 13.83
C PRO A 162 4.78 -11.42 13.16
N PRO A 163 4.49 -12.50 13.91
CA PRO A 163 3.86 -13.70 13.33
C PRO A 163 2.55 -13.45 12.57
N SER A 164 1.76 -12.45 12.99
CA SER A 164 0.51 -12.06 12.31
C SER A 164 0.74 -11.42 10.95
N ALA A 165 1.81 -10.65 10.78
CA ALA A 165 2.16 -10.00 9.52
C ALA A 165 2.99 -10.89 8.59
N SER A 166 3.79 -11.80 9.15
CA SER A 166 4.75 -12.63 8.41
C SER A 166 4.19 -13.34 7.17
N PRO A 167 2.96 -13.88 7.12
CA PRO A 167 2.41 -14.47 5.91
C PRO A 167 2.25 -13.47 4.75
N TYR A 168 1.74 -12.27 5.04
CA TYR A 168 1.53 -11.21 4.06
C TYR A 168 2.86 -10.65 3.56
N GLU A 169 3.78 -10.40 4.48
CA GLU A 169 5.12 -9.91 4.19
C GLU A 169 5.97 -10.91 3.41
N SER A 170 5.75 -12.22 3.64
CA SER A 170 6.41 -13.26 2.84
C SER A 170 6.04 -13.16 1.36
N GLU A 171 4.78 -12.91 1.04
CA GLU A 171 4.33 -12.70 -0.33
C GLU A 171 4.94 -11.45 -0.93
N ALA A 172 4.87 -10.31 -0.22
CA ALA A 172 5.39 -9.04 -0.68
C ALA A 172 6.92 -9.09 -0.88
N MET A 173 7.64 -9.74 0.04
CA MET A 173 9.07 -10.01 -0.12
C MET A 173 9.34 -10.87 -1.36
N TYR A 174 8.54 -11.90 -1.63
CA TYR A 174 8.71 -12.75 -2.80
C TYR A 174 8.43 -11.97 -4.09
N ALA A 175 7.34 -11.21 -4.13
CA ALA A 175 6.99 -10.37 -5.27
C ALA A 175 8.07 -9.30 -5.58
N ALA A 176 8.76 -8.79 -4.55
CA ALA A 176 9.86 -7.84 -4.73
C ALA A 176 11.02 -8.37 -5.58
N PHE A 177 11.19 -9.68 -5.67
CA PHE A 177 12.21 -10.32 -6.52
C PHE A 177 11.71 -10.68 -7.92
N SER A 178 10.42 -10.52 -8.22
CA SER A 178 9.84 -10.80 -9.53
C SER A 178 9.57 -9.50 -10.29
N ASP A 179 9.91 -9.47 -11.56
CA ASP A 179 9.65 -8.33 -12.46
C ASP A 179 8.23 -8.31 -13.05
N THR A 180 7.43 -9.35 -12.79
CA THR A 180 6.07 -9.49 -13.33
C THR A 180 4.99 -9.60 -12.27
N MET A 181 5.23 -10.27 -11.15
CA MET A 181 4.17 -10.63 -10.18
C MET A 181 3.32 -9.43 -9.74
N THR A 182 3.94 -8.38 -9.23
CA THR A 182 3.21 -7.19 -8.75
C THR A 182 2.50 -6.48 -9.90
N ARG A 183 3.19 -6.31 -11.03
CA ARG A 183 2.63 -5.67 -12.21
C ARG A 183 1.40 -6.41 -12.74
N ASP A 184 1.48 -7.73 -12.84
CA ASP A 184 0.38 -8.55 -13.33
C ASP A 184 -0.80 -8.58 -12.35
N ALA A 185 -0.55 -8.67 -11.04
CA ALA A 185 -1.57 -8.61 -10.02
C ALA A 185 -2.31 -7.26 -10.01
N LEU A 186 -1.58 -6.15 -10.10
CA LEU A 186 -2.17 -4.81 -10.17
C LEU A 186 -2.96 -4.58 -11.46
N LYS A 187 -2.53 -5.14 -12.61
CA LYS A 187 -3.33 -5.13 -13.85
C LYS A 187 -4.65 -5.87 -13.69
N VAL A 188 -4.66 -6.99 -12.98
CA VAL A 188 -5.91 -7.69 -12.65
C VAL A 188 -6.79 -6.85 -11.73
N CYS A 189 -6.23 -6.27 -10.69
CA CYS A 189 -6.93 -5.37 -9.77
C CYS A 189 -7.57 -4.17 -10.49
N ALA A 190 -6.86 -3.59 -11.47
CA ALA A 190 -7.34 -2.47 -12.28
C ALA A 190 -8.31 -2.88 -13.41
N SER A 191 -8.58 -4.17 -13.58
CA SER A 191 -9.47 -4.70 -14.61
C SER A 191 -10.90 -4.94 -14.07
N PRO A 192 -11.89 -5.19 -14.94
CA PRO A 192 -13.22 -5.60 -14.49
C PRO A 192 -13.26 -6.98 -13.81
N LYS A 193 -12.21 -7.79 -13.96
CA LYS A 193 -12.11 -9.12 -13.35
C LYS A 193 -11.82 -9.01 -11.85
N ARG A 194 -12.39 -9.90 -11.09
CA ARG A 194 -12.07 -10.01 -9.67
C ARG A 194 -10.76 -10.78 -9.47
N MET A 195 -9.99 -10.41 -8.45
CA MET A 195 -8.71 -11.07 -8.16
C MET A 195 -8.86 -12.59 -8.00
N TRP A 196 -9.92 -13.06 -7.34
CA TRP A 196 -10.20 -14.50 -7.13
C TRP A 196 -10.68 -15.27 -8.37
N GLU A 197 -10.97 -14.58 -9.47
CA GLU A 197 -11.23 -15.22 -10.78
C GLU A 197 -9.92 -15.58 -11.49
N VAL A 198 -8.83 -14.91 -11.16
CA VAL A 198 -7.51 -15.11 -11.75
C VAL A 198 -6.58 -15.85 -10.80
N TYR A 199 -6.56 -15.44 -9.53
CA TYR A 199 -5.76 -16.07 -8.48
C TYR A 199 -6.64 -16.96 -7.62
N LYS A 200 -6.31 -18.25 -7.54
CA LYS A 200 -7.08 -19.19 -6.71
C LYS A 200 -6.97 -18.82 -5.24
N PRO A 201 -8.09 -18.47 -4.56
CA PRO A 201 -8.03 -18.08 -3.15
C PRO A 201 -7.44 -19.17 -2.26
N THR A 202 -6.63 -18.79 -1.29
CA THR A 202 -6.23 -19.68 -0.20
C THR A 202 -7.46 -20.06 0.64
N PRO A 203 -7.41 -21.13 1.43
CA PRO A 203 -8.55 -21.49 2.30
C PRO A 203 -9.01 -20.34 3.19
N LEU A 204 -8.07 -19.55 3.74
CA LEU A 204 -8.36 -18.40 4.60
C LEU A 204 -9.05 -17.28 3.78
N THR A 205 -8.48 -16.91 2.66
CA THR A 205 -9.02 -15.90 1.75
C THR A 205 -10.40 -16.30 1.24
N LYS A 206 -10.57 -17.58 0.85
CA LYS A 206 -11.87 -18.11 0.41
C LYS A 206 -12.92 -17.97 1.50
N LYS A 207 -12.58 -18.32 2.74
CA LYS A 207 -13.50 -18.17 3.89
C LYS A 207 -13.92 -16.71 4.06
N TRP A 208 -12.98 -15.76 4.04
CA TRP A 208 -13.25 -14.34 4.10
C TRP A 208 -14.20 -13.89 2.98
N LEU A 209 -13.89 -14.19 1.72
CA LEU A 209 -14.71 -13.81 0.56
C LEU A 209 -16.15 -14.35 0.66
N MET A 210 -16.32 -15.57 1.20
CA MET A 210 -17.64 -16.16 1.45
C MET A 210 -18.40 -15.44 2.57
N GLU A 211 -17.70 -15.08 3.66
CA GLU A 211 -18.29 -14.35 4.79
C GLU A 211 -18.74 -12.94 4.40
N GLN A 212 -18.01 -12.31 3.47
CA GLN A 212 -18.37 -11.00 2.91
C GLN A 212 -19.38 -11.07 1.76
N GLY A 213 -19.76 -12.24 1.30
CA GLY A 213 -20.74 -12.43 0.22
C GLY A 213 -20.18 -12.18 -1.19
N PHE A 214 -18.86 -12.10 -1.35
CA PHE A 214 -18.23 -11.92 -2.67
C PHE A 214 -18.28 -13.19 -3.53
N ILE A 215 -18.26 -14.36 -2.90
CA ILE A 215 -18.38 -15.68 -3.56
C ILE A 215 -19.40 -16.56 -2.83
N SER A 216 -20.05 -17.46 -3.58
CA SER A 216 -21.00 -18.43 -3.02
C SER A 216 -20.31 -19.50 -2.16
N LYS A 217 -21.07 -20.06 -1.22
CA LYS A 217 -20.64 -21.19 -0.39
C LYS A 217 -20.38 -22.44 -1.22
#